data_05e2c129a423e7cf42e343df84119bab
#
_entry.id   05e2c129a423e7cf42e343df84119bab
#
_cell.length_a   1.000
_cell.length_b   1.000
_cell.length_c   1.000
_cell.angle_alpha   90.00
_cell.angle_beta   90.00
_cell.angle_gamma   90.00
#
_symmetry.space_group_name_H-M   'P 1'
#
loop_
_entity.id
_entity.type
_entity.pdbx_description
1 polymer ?
#
loop_
_entity_poly.entity_id
_entity_poly.type
_entity_poly.pdbx_seq_one_letter_code
_entity_poly.pdbx_strand_id
1 'polypeptide(L)'
;MTSYASGSTTHNRDFHFCVPISMRSNGYIVIFRIDIRRFTVKAIVLAAGEGTRLRPFTLTQPKAMVPVANRPILEYVIDSLARSGVTEISLVVGYKKEKVMNYFEGGKNFGVKITYVEQPQQLGTAHAIKLAEDSIEEKFLVLNGDNLISPEAIGEVLGNASGDVTLLLTVKENVKGYGVVTTEGPRVTQIVEKPGTDISHYINTGIYVFEPAVFNEIPYTKISTRGEYEITDTIQRMIDKHYDVTGVHTTSMWIDASYPWDLLNANAAVLSSVKDVSSQQNGQIEDDAKVRGSVIVGENSIIRSGSYVLGPVVVGRDVEIGPNVTILPSTSIGNGVTIDSFTEVRNSLIMNDVRLGSHSLVANSIIGKNTMIGSHFITEQTKIAMPFLDGELHHVMNLGAIIGENCRFGHGILVEAGKIIGVHCTVESATTIRKNIENYSNIV
;
A
#
# COMPACT_ATOMS: atom_id res chain seq x y z
N MET A 1 63.36 -11.20 -25.58
CA MET A 1 63.91 -11.96 -24.43
C MET A 1 63.11 -11.58 -23.21
N THR A 2 62.33 -12.55 -22.73
CA THR A 2 62.01 -12.90 -21.33
C THR A 2 61.37 -11.81 -20.44
N SER A 3 60.35 -12.00 -19.70
CA SER A 3 59.75 -13.22 -19.10
C SER A 3 58.40 -12.89 -18.53
N TYR A 4 57.56 -13.89 -18.42
CA TYR A 4 56.24 -13.97 -17.78
C TYR A 4 56.25 -13.64 -16.27
N ALA A 5 55.18 -12.98 -15.79
CA ALA A 5 54.63 -13.26 -14.47
C ALA A 5 53.09 -13.12 -14.51
N SER A 6 52.40 -14.21 -14.23
CA SER A 6 50.97 -14.37 -14.07
C SER A 6 50.53 -13.77 -12.74
N GLY A 7 49.46 -12.99 -12.76
CA GLY A 7 48.74 -12.54 -11.57
C GLY A 7 47.27 -12.40 -11.89
N SER A 8 46.48 -13.39 -11.45
CA SER A 8 45.03 -13.40 -11.54
C SER A 8 44.43 -12.36 -10.57
N THR A 9 43.83 -11.31 -11.11
CA THR A 9 42.95 -10.42 -10.36
C THR A 9 41.58 -10.42 -11.05
N THR A 10 40.63 -10.96 -10.36
CA THR A 10 39.22 -10.90 -10.69
C THR A 10 38.77 -9.43 -10.73
N HIS A 11 38.54 -8.92 -11.93
CA HIS A 11 37.98 -7.59 -12.13
C HIS A 11 36.46 -7.68 -11.98
N ASN A 12 36.00 -7.14 -10.88
CA ASN A 12 34.60 -6.74 -10.70
C ASN A 12 34.30 -5.61 -11.70
N ARG A 13 33.49 -5.89 -12.73
CA ARG A 13 33.09 -4.86 -13.71
C ARG A 13 31.87 -4.13 -13.17
N ASP A 14 32.11 -2.98 -12.58
CA ASP A 14 31.07 -2.02 -12.26
C ASP A 14 30.49 -1.42 -13.56
N PHE A 15 29.27 -1.81 -13.92
CA PHE A 15 28.54 -1.16 -15.00
C PHE A 15 27.81 0.07 -14.44
N HIS A 16 28.36 1.26 -14.72
CA HIS A 16 27.72 2.53 -14.42
C HIS A 16 26.72 2.88 -15.53
N PHE A 17 25.42 2.88 -15.21
CA PHE A 17 24.40 3.51 -16.05
C PHE A 17 24.19 4.95 -15.60
N CYS A 18 24.60 5.92 -16.44
CA CYS A 18 24.28 7.33 -16.24
C CYS A 18 22.97 7.65 -16.94
N VAL A 19 21.95 8.09 -16.18
CA VAL A 19 20.77 8.76 -16.75
C VAL A 19 21.00 10.26 -16.67
N PRO A 20 21.16 10.99 -17.78
CA PRO A 20 21.38 12.43 -17.75
C PRO A 20 20.04 13.16 -17.54
N ILE A 21 19.86 13.81 -16.39
CA ILE A 21 18.82 14.82 -16.21
C ILE A 21 19.45 16.19 -16.49
N SER A 22 19.08 16.84 -17.61
CA SER A 22 19.54 18.18 -17.94
C SER A 22 18.55 19.23 -17.46
N MET A 23 18.93 20.03 -16.47
CA MET A 23 18.29 21.31 -16.20
C MET A 23 19.16 22.44 -16.75
N ARG A 24 18.59 23.31 -17.59
CA ARG A 24 19.27 24.54 -18.04
C ARG A 24 18.99 25.65 -17.04
N SER A 25 20.02 26.12 -16.39
CA SER A 25 20.04 27.38 -15.67
C SER A 25 21.38 28.05 -15.95
N ASN A 26 21.35 29.28 -16.49
CA ASN A 26 22.51 30.16 -16.69
C ASN A 26 23.73 29.57 -17.45
N GLY A 27 23.52 28.82 -18.52
CA GLY A 27 24.61 28.43 -19.45
C GLY A 27 25.53 27.33 -18.95
N TYR A 28 25.32 26.74 -17.79
CA TYR A 28 26.07 25.62 -17.25
C TYR A 28 25.21 24.37 -17.17
N ILE A 29 25.74 23.24 -17.67
CA ILE A 29 25.13 21.91 -17.49
C ILE A 29 25.67 21.36 -16.17
N VAL A 30 24.83 21.36 -15.12
CA VAL A 30 25.16 20.67 -13.87
C VAL A 30 24.68 19.24 -13.99
N ILE A 31 25.60 18.31 -14.18
CA ILE A 31 25.32 16.87 -14.17
C ILE A 31 25.35 16.41 -12.72
N PHE A 32 24.18 16.22 -12.13
CA PHE A 32 24.07 15.50 -10.87
C PHE A 32 24.31 14.01 -11.15
N ARG A 33 25.45 13.49 -10.70
CA ARG A 33 25.63 12.04 -10.58
C ARG A 33 24.82 11.58 -9.39
N ILE A 34 23.68 10.95 -9.64
CA ILE A 34 23.03 10.12 -8.62
C ILE A 34 23.85 8.83 -8.60
N ASP A 35 24.63 8.67 -7.57
CA ASP A 35 25.36 7.42 -7.30
C ASP A 35 24.29 6.42 -6.80
N ILE A 36 23.71 5.67 -7.75
CA ILE A 36 22.82 4.56 -7.41
C ILE A 36 23.74 3.46 -6.88
N ARG A 37 24.05 3.52 -5.59
CA ARG A 37 24.70 2.40 -4.90
C ARG A 37 23.77 1.20 -5.06
N ARG A 38 24.17 0.20 -5.82
CA ARG A 38 23.51 -1.11 -5.79
C ARG A 38 23.81 -1.71 -4.42
N PHE A 39 22.82 -1.67 -3.57
CA PHE A 39 22.86 -2.43 -2.33
C PHE A 39 22.76 -3.92 -2.71
N THR A 40 23.74 -4.72 -2.37
CA THR A 40 23.68 -6.18 -2.50
C THR A 40 22.85 -6.81 -1.36
N VAL A 41 21.95 -6.04 -0.79
CA VAL A 41 21.12 -6.44 0.36
C VAL A 41 19.89 -7.19 -0.15
N LYS A 42 19.59 -8.36 0.44
CA LYS A 42 18.34 -9.08 0.25
C LYS A 42 17.23 -8.48 1.11
N ALA A 43 16.00 -8.59 0.66
CA ALA A 43 14.84 -8.17 1.45
C ALA A 43 13.97 -9.36 1.85
N ILE A 44 13.50 -9.37 3.10
CA ILE A 44 12.37 -10.18 3.55
C ILE A 44 11.14 -9.28 3.58
N VAL A 45 10.10 -9.62 2.81
CA VAL A 45 8.84 -8.89 2.77
C VAL A 45 7.75 -9.72 3.45
N LEU A 46 7.11 -9.17 4.48
CA LEU A 46 6.11 -9.86 5.27
C LEU A 46 4.71 -9.61 4.71
N ALA A 47 4.13 -10.61 4.04
CA ALA A 47 2.81 -10.52 3.39
C ALA A 47 1.88 -11.70 3.73
N ALA A 48 2.09 -12.37 4.88
CA ALA A 48 1.33 -13.56 5.27
C ALA A 48 0.01 -13.23 5.99
N GLY A 49 -0.19 -12.01 6.48
CA GLY A 49 -1.31 -11.61 7.33
C GLY A 49 -2.67 -11.55 6.61
N GLU A 50 -3.75 -11.92 7.32
CA GLU A 50 -5.12 -11.77 6.82
C GLU A 50 -5.54 -10.29 6.68
N GLY A 51 -5.20 -9.45 7.68
CA GLY A 51 -5.61 -8.05 7.71
C GLY A 51 -7.10 -7.86 8.06
N THR A 52 -7.56 -8.47 9.14
CA THR A 52 -8.97 -8.50 9.56
C THR A 52 -9.60 -7.09 9.69
N ARG A 53 -8.81 -6.08 10.09
CA ARG A 53 -9.27 -4.69 10.19
C ARG A 53 -9.63 -4.03 8.86
N LEU A 54 -9.14 -4.56 7.72
CA LEU A 54 -9.51 -4.11 6.37
C LEU A 54 -10.74 -4.81 5.79
N ARG A 55 -11.45 -5.63 6.60
CA ARG A 55 -12.73 -6.19 6.15
C ARG A 55 -13.69 -5.06 5.79
N PRO A 56 -14.50 -5.23 4.74
CA PRO A 56 -14.85 -6.48 4.05
C PRO A 56 -13.88 -6.93 2.95
N PHE A 57 -12.87 -6.13 2.52
CA PHE A 57 -12.03 -6.42 1.35
C PHE A 57 -11.12 -7.64 1.58
N THR A 58 -10.64 -7.86 2.80
CA THR A 58 -9.74 -8.97 3.11
C THR A 58 -10.43 -10.32 3.31
N LEU A 59 -11.74 -10.37 3.22
CA LEU A 59 -12.48 -11.65 3.16
C LEU A 59 -12.15 -12.44 1.89
N THR A 60 -11.79 -11.78 0.82
CA THR A 60 -11.55 -12.41 -0.49
C THR A 60 -10.08 -12.42 -0.91
N GLN A 61 -9.22 -11.59 -0.32
CA GLN A 61 -7.79 -11.46 -0.66
C GLN A 61 -6.96 -11.05 0.56
N PRO A 62 -5.63 -11.29 0.57
CA PRO A 62 -4.78 -10.80 1.67
C PRO A 62 -4.69 -9.27 1.66
N LYS A 63 -4.41 -8.66 2.82
CA LYS A 63 -4.27 -7.20 2.97
C LYS A 63 -3.34 -6.60 1.91
N ALA A 64 -2.19 -7.23 1.69
CA ALA A 64 -1.18 -6.78 0.74
C ALA A 64 -1.66 -6.72 -0.73
N MET A 65 -2.77 -7.42 -1.05
CA MET A 65 -3.37 -7.45 -2.39
C MET A 65 -4.55 -6.48 -2.55
N VAL A 66 -4.94 -5.75 -1.52
CA VAL A 66 -5.98 -4.71 -1.63
C VAL A 66 -5.46 -3.59 -2.53
N PRO A 67 -6.24 -3.17 -3.56
CA PRO A 67 -5.76 -2.18 -4.52
C PRO A 67 -5.84 -0.75 -3.97
N VAL A 68 -4.83 0.05 -4.34
CA VAL A 68 -4.76 1.50 -4.21
C VAL A 68 -4.34 2.04 -5.57
N ALA A 69 -5.03 3.03 -6.12
CA ALA A 69 -4.78 3.55 -7.47
C ALA A 69 -4.63 2.42 -8.51
N ASN A 70 -5.53 1.42 -8.45
CA ASN A 70 -5.62 0.25 -9.33
C ASN A 70 -4.46 -0.76 -9.25
N ARG A 71 -3.54 -0.63 -8.29
CA ARG A 71 -2.41 -1.55 -8.07
C ARG A 71 -2.45 -2.13 -6.65
N PRO A 72 -2.13 -3.41 -6.41
CA PRO A 72 -1.98 -3.96 -5.07
C PRO A 72 -0.99 -3.17 -4.21
N ILE A 73 -1.24 -3.02 -2.91
CA ILE A 73 -0.30 -2.36 -1.99
C ILE A 73 1.10 -2.99 -2.08
N LEU A 74 1.20 -4.31 -2.12
CA LEU A 74 2.47 -5.03 -2.22
C LEU A 74 3.26 -4.69 -3.49
N GLU A 75 2.59 -4.31 -4.58
CA GLU A 75 3.28 -3.92 -5.81
C GLU A 75 4.08 -2.62 -5.62
N TYR A 76 3.56 -1.67 -4.83
CA TYR A 76 4.32 -0.46 -4.48
C TYR A 76 5.55 -0.77 -3.63
N VAL A 77 5.45 -1.74 -2.73
CA VAL A 77 6.57 -2.20 -1.92
C VAL A 77 7.67 -2.79 -2.81
N ILE A 78 7.28 -3.69 -3.72
CA ILE A 78 8.21 -4.35 -4.65
C ILE A 78 8.82 -3.34 -5.63
N ASP A 79 8.03 -2.41 -6.19
CA ASP A 79 8.53 -1.34 -7.07
C ASP A 79 9.54 -0.45 -6.34
N SER A 80 9.26 -0.09 -5.08
CA SER A 80 10.16 0.73 -4.27
C SER A 80 11.47 0.01 -3.95
N LEU A 81 11.44 -1.29 -3.67
CA LEU A 81 12.62 -2.13 -3.51
C LEU A 81 13.45 -2.18 -4.80
N ALA A 82 12.81 -2.48 -5.93
CA ALA A 82 13.48 -2.54 -7.24
C ALA A 82 14.17 -1.21 -7.58
N ARG A 83 13.47 -0.09 -7.39
CA ARG A 83 14.00 1.26 -7.64
C ARG A 83 15.12 1.67 -6.67
N SER A 84 15.14 1.11 -5.48
CA SER A 84 16.25 1.27 -4.52
C SER A 84 17.41 0.33 -4.76
N GLY A 85 17.34 -0.52 -5.80
CA GLY A 85 18.40 -1.48 -6.16
C GLY A 85 18.36 -2.79 -5.37
N VAL A 86 17.33 -3.00 -4.52
CA VAL A 86 17.11 -4.26 -3.80
C VAL A 86 16.29 -5.19 -4.69
N THR A 87 16.95 -6.16 -5.32
CA THR A 87 16.33 -6.99 -6.36
C THR A 87 16.12 -8.47 -5.98
N GLU A 88 16.66 -8.93 -4.86
CA GLU A 88 16.43 -10.27 -4.32
C GLU A 88 15.48 -10.19 -3.12
N ILE A 89 14.32 -10.83 -3.22
CA ILE A 89 13.24 -10.75 -2.25
C ILE A 89 12.82 -12.14 -1.79
N SER A 90 12.87 -12.38 -0.48
CA SER A 90 12.18 -13.49 0.18
C SER A 90 10.80 -13.01 0.63
N LEU A 91 9.75 -13.39 -0.11
CA LEU A 91 8.39 -12.95 0.15
C LEU A 91 7.67 -13.97 1.04
N VAL A 92 7.40 -13.58 2.30
CA VAL A 92 6.70 -14.44 3.26
C VAL A 92 5.20 -14.33 3.01
N VAL A 93 4.57 -15.43 2.64
CA VAL A 93 3.15 -15.53 2.27
C VAL A 93 2.41 -16.53 3.16
N GLY A 94 1.11 -16.34 3.32
CA GLY A 94 0.28 -17.20 4.17
C GLY A 94 -1.18 -17.19 3.74
N TYR A 95 -1.99 -16.34 4.37
CA TYR A 95 -3.41 -16.23 4.03
C TYR A 95 -3.63 -15.97 2.54
N LYS A 96 -4.39 -16.85 1.86
CA LYS A 96 -4.68 -16.78 0.41
C LYS A 96 -3.44 -16.53 -0.46
N LYS A 97 -2.32 -17.19 -0.12
CA LYS A 97 -1.01 -17.05 -0.76
C LYS A 97 -1.06 -17.17 -2.28
N GLU A 98 -1.98 -17.99 -2.83
CA GLU A 98 -2.11 -18.24 -4.26
C GLU A 98 -2.37 -16.92 -5.04
N LYS A 99 -3.10 -15.97 -4.44
CA LYS A 99 -3.35 -14.69 -5.08
C LYS A 99 -2.09 -13.84 -5.21
N VAL A 100 -1.22 -13.88 -4.22
CA VAL A 100 0.08 -13.22 -4.24
C VAL A 100 1.00 -13.90 -5.26
N MET A 101 1.12 -15.22 -5.16
CA MET A 101 2.02 -16.00 -6.01
C MET A 101 1.64 -15.92 -7.49
N ASN A 102 0.34 -15.96 -7.81
CA ASN A 102 -0.15 -15.84 -9.19
C ASN A 102 0.02 -14.43 -9.76
N TYR A 103 0.02 -13.39 -8.93
CA TYR A 103 0.19 -12.01 -9.39
C TYR A 103 1.66 -11.66 -9.66
N PHE A 104 2.54 -12.03 -8.73
CA PHE A 104 3.95 -11.64 -8.82
C PHE A 104 4.83 -12.68 -9.51
N GLU A 105 4.38 -13.95 -9.59
CA GLU A 105 5.15 -15.05 -10.17
C GLU A 105 6.58 -15.09 -9.60
N GLY A 106 7.61 -15.15 -10.44
CA GLY A 106 9.01 -15.07 -10.03
C GLY A 106 9.58 -13.65 -9.90
N GLY A 107 8.73 -12.60 -10.02
CA GLY A 107 9.11 -11.19 -9.88
C GLY A 107 9.73 -10.54 -11.11
N LYS A 108 9.96 -11.29 -12.19
CA LYS A 108 10.68 -10.80 -13.39
C LYS A 108 10.02 -9.56 -14.00
N ASN A 109 8.70 -9.53 -14.05
CA ASN A 109 7.93 -8.40 -14.62
C ASN A 109 8.03 -7.14 -13.77
N PHE A 110 8.50 -7.26 -12.52
CA PHE A 110 8.68 -6.17 -11.56
C PHE A 110 10.16 -5.81 -11.35
N GLY A 111 11.07 -6.38 -12.16
CA GLY A 111 12.50 -6.10 -12.06
C GLY A 111 13.21 -6.73 -10.86
N VAL A 112 12.62 -7.73 -10.23
CA VAL A 112 13.14 -8.42 -9.04
C VAL A 112 13.12 -9.93 -9.24
N LYS A 113 13.79 -10.65 -8.32
CA LYS A 113 13.71 -12.10 -8.16
C LYS A 113 13.01 -12.39 -6.82
N ILE A 114 11.85 -13.06 -6.89
CA ILE A 114 11.07 -13.42 -5.71
C ILE A 114 11.25 -14.90 -5.41
N THR A 115 11.60 -15.20 -4.15
CA THR A 115 11.55 -16.53 -3.56
C THR A 115 10.45 -16.52 -2.50
N TYR A 116 9.52 -17.46 -2.58
CA TYR A 116 8.39 -17.53 -1.63
C TYR A 116 8.75 -18.37 -0.43
N VAL A 117 8.41 -17.84 0.75
CA VAL A 117 8.51 -18.54 2.04
C VAL A 117 7.10 -18.66 2.62
N GLU A 118 6.65 -19.85 2.92
CA GLU A 118 5.30 -20.04 3.45
C GLU A 118 5.27 -19.94 4.97
N GLN A 119 4.36 -19.12 5.49
CA GLN A 119 3.97 -19.07 6.90
C GLN A 119 2.59 -19.72 7.07
N PRO A 120 2.49 -21.01 7.36
CA PRO A 120 1.21 -21.74 7.42
C PRO A 120 0.32 -21.25 8.56
N GLN A 121 0.92 -20.84 9.68
CA GLN A 121 0.25 -20.30 10.86
C GLN A 121 0.77 -18.89 11.12
N GLN A 122 -0.14 -17.93 11.25
CA GLN A 122 0.18 -16.52 11.45
C GLN A 122 0.54 -16.28 12.93
N LEU A 123 1.75 -16.70 13.31
CA LEU A 123 2.24 -16.65 14.70
C LEU A 123 3.00 -15.34 15.01
N GLY A 124 2.93 -14.32 14.15
CA GLY A 124 3.55 -13.03 14.36
C GLY A 124 4.77 -12.75 13.47
N THR A 125 5.30 -11.55 13.57
CA THR A 125 6.34 -11.01 12.70
C THR A 125 7.71 -11.63 12.91
N ALA A 126 8.10 -11.90 14.15
CA ALA A 126 9.36 -12.60 14.45
C ALA A 126 9.37 -14.02 13.88
N HIS A 127 8.26 -14.75 14.01
CA HIS A 127 8.11 -16.07 13.41
C HIS A 127 8.22 -16.02 11.87
N ALA A 128 7.59 -15.04 11.23
CA ALA A 128 7.67 -14.86 9.78
C ALA A 128 9.10 -14.63 9.28
N ILE A 129 9.86 -13.77 10.00
CA ILE A 129 11.27 -13.49 9.69
C ILE A 129 12.12 -14.75 9.86
N LYS A 130 11.90 -15.53 10.95
CA LYS A 130 12.65 -16.76 11.22
C LYS A 130 12.51 -17.80 10.11
N LEU A 131 11.34 -17.91 9.49
CA LEU A 131 11.10 -18.85 8.39
C LEU A 131 11.94 -18.55 7.14
N ALA A 132 12.40 -17.32 6.98
CA ALA A 132 13.22 -16.91 5.86
C ALA A 132 14.74 -16.98 6.13
N GLU A 133 15.17 -17.45 7.30
CA GLU A 133 16.57 -17.48 7.75
C GLU A 133 17.51 -18.15 6.75
N ASP A 134 17.14 -19.32 6.22
CA ASP A 134 17.99 -20.09 5.29
C ASP A 134 18.30 -19.33 3.98
N SER A 135 17.58 -18.26 3.68
CA SER A 135 17.81 -17.42 2.52
C SER A 135 18.78 -16.26 2.76
N ILE A 136 19.24 -16.07 4.01
CA ILE A 136 19.99 -14.91 4.46
C ILE A 136 21.38 -15.32 4.96
N GLU A 137 22.41 -14.70 4.37
CA GLU A 137 23.81 -14.93 4.75
C GLU A 137 24.48 -13.68 5.32
N GLU A 138 23.99 -12.49 4.93
CA GLU A 138 24.57 -11.19 5.25
C GLU A 138 23.48 -10.24 5.78
N LYS A 139 23.86 -8.99 6.03
CA LYS A 139 22.93 -7.89 6.37
C LYS A 139 21.75 -7.84 5.42
N PHE A 140 20.54 -7.72 5.94
CA PHE A 140 19.32 -7.78 5.16
C PHE A 140 18.26 -6.77 5.60
N LEU A 141 17.38 -6.44 4.67
CA LEU A 141 16.25 -5.55 4.88
C LEU A 141 14.98 -6.36 5.21
N VAL A 142 14.22 -5.93 6.19
CA VAL A 142 12.87 -6.47 6.47
C VAL A 142 11.86 -5.36 6.35
N LEU A 143 10.72 -5.62 5.71
CA LEU A 143 9.61 -4.69 5.65
C LEU A 143 8.25 -5.39 5.55
N ASN A 144 7.21 -4.69 6.03
CA ASN A 144 5.85 -5.14 5.89
C ASN A 144 5.38 -4.96 4.44
N GLY A 145 4.72 -5.96 3.87
CA GLY A 145 4.19 -5.94 2.51
C GLY A 145 2.85 -5.21 2.36
N ASP A 146 2.36 -4.60 3.42
CA ASP A 146 1.07 -3.92 3.50
C ASP A 146 1.17 -2.41 3.77
N ASN A 147 2.39 -1.84 3.68
CA ASN A 147 2.65 -0.41 3.83
C ASN A 147 3.08 0.19 2.50
N LEU A 148 2.55 1.37 2.16
CA LEU A 148 3.08 2.15 1.05
C LEU A 148 4.34 2.86 1.49
N ILE A 149 5.43 2.60 0.80
CA ILE A 149 6.74 3.20 1.10
C ILE A 149 7.37 3.74 -0.18
N SER A 150 8.05 4.88 -0.09
CA SER A 150 8.81 5.42 -1.20
C SER A 150 10.23 4.83 -1.29
N PRO A 151 10.84 4.82 -2.49
CA PRO A 151 12.24 4.42 -2.65
C PRO A 151 13.21 5.25 -1.80
N GLU A 152 12.89 6.53 -1.59
CA GLU A 152 13.70 7.44 -0.77
C GLU A 152 13.79 6.94 0.69
N ALA A 153 12.67 6.52 1.29
CA ALA A 153 12.65 5.99 2.64
C ALA A 153 13.47 4.69 2.78
N ILE A 154 13.43 3.82 1.76
CA ILE A 154 14.30 2.64 1.69
C ILE A 154 15.77 3.06 1.59
N GLY A 155 16.08 4.05 0.73
CA GLY A 155 17.42 4.60 0.59
C GLY A 155 17.96 5.21 1.88
N GLU A 156 17.11 5.91 2.64
CA GLU A 156 17.47 6.52 3.93
C GLU A 156 17.88 5.46 4.97
N VAL A 157 17.09 4.39 5.14
CA VAL A 157 17.42 3.35 6.11
C VAL A 157 18.66 2.56 5.70
N LEU A 158 18.81 2.20 4.42
CA LEU A 158 19.97 1.46 3.92
C LEU A 158 21.25 2.30 3.95
N GLY A 159 21.16 3.60 3.60
CA GLY A 159 22.29 4.51 3.57
C GLY A 159 22.83 4.89 4.95
N ASN A 160 22.01 4.77 6.00
CA ASN A 160 22.37 5.08 7.39
C ASN A 160 22.37 3.82 8.28
N ALA A 161 22.29 2.63 7.69
CA ALA A 161 22.29 1.38 8.45
C ALA A 161 23.61 1.18 9.21
N SER A 162 23.51 1.07 10.52
CA SER A 162 24.63 0.87 11.44
C SER A 162 24.24 -0.08 12.57
N GLY A 163 25.24 -0.65 13.24
CA GLY A 163 25.04 -1.58 14.34
C GLY A 163 24.41 -2.92 13.90
N ASP A 164 23.86 -3.61 14.89
CA ASP A 164 23.21 -4.92 14.73
C ASP A 164 21.78 -4.80 14.16
N VAL A 165 21.09 -3.70 14.50
CA VAL A 165 19.73 -3.39 14.06
C VAL A 165 19.59 -1.91 13.76
N THR A 166 19.03 -1.58 12.60
CA THR A 166 18.59 -0.21 12.30
C THR A 166 17.10 -0.19 12.00
N LEU A 167 16.35 0.65 12.70
CA LEU A 167 14.92 0.85 12.50
C LEU A 167 14.67 2.12 11.68
N LEU A 168 13.71 2.09 10.76
CA LEU A 168 13.14 3.30 10.18
C LEU A 168 12.01 3.82 11.06
N LEU A 169 12.11 5.07 11.48
CA LEU A 169 11.17 5.73 12.38
C LEU A 169 10.49 6.92 11.69
N THR A 170 9.24 7.17 12.04
CA THR A 170 8.54 8.40 11.65
C THR A 170 7.79 8.97 12.85
N VAL A 171 7.30 10.21 12.72
CA VAL A 171 6.58 10.91 13.79
C VAL A 171 5.08 10.85 13.50
N LYS A 172 4.29 10.53 14.53
CA LYS A 172 2.83 10.64 14.51
C LYS A 172 2.31 11.31 15.78
N GLU A 173 1.28 12.14 15.64
CA GLU A 173 0.56 12.72 16.78
C GLU A 173 -0.22 11.66 17.57
N ASN A 174 -0.93 10.78 16.85
CA ASN A 174 -1.62 9.64 17.42
C ASN A 174 -0.83 8.36 17.17
N VAL A 175 -0.26 7.82 18.22
CA VAL A 175 0.59 6.61 18.20
C VAL A 175 -0.20 5.32 18.53
N LYS A 176 -1.50 5.45 18.83
CA LYS A 176 -2.35 4.28 19.14
C LYS A 176 -2.30 3.27 17.99
N GLY A 177 -1.98 2.04 18.32
CA GLY A 177 -1.94 0.93 17.35
C GLY A 177 -0.60 0.70 16.65
N TYR A 178 0.43 1.49 16.98
CA TYR A 178 1.79 1.35 16.46
C TYR A 178 2.76 0.87 17.55
N GLY A 179 3.87 0.27 17.13
CA GLY A 179 5.04 0.12 17.97
C GLY A 179 5.68 1.49 18.23
N VAL A 180 5.92 1.85 19.47
CA VAL A 180 6.46 3.16 19.86
C VAL A 180 7.92 3.01 20.31
N VAL A 181 8.76 3.97 19.90
CA VAL A 181 10.21 3.91 20.09
C VAL A 181 10.69 5.13 20.87
N THR A 182 11.59 4.89 21.83
CA THR A 182 12.32 5.94 22.56
C THR A 182 13.78 5.93 22.13
N THR A 183 14.36 7.11 21.89
CA THR A 183 15.74 7.24 21.40
C THR A 183 16.55 8.23 22.23
N GLU A 184 17.86 8.00 22.34
CA GLU A 184 18.87 8.96 22.78
C GLU A 184 19.84 9.23 21.62
N GLY A 185 19.63 10.35 20.93
CA GLY A 185 20.27 10.60 19.64
C GLY A 185 19.88 9.52 18.62
N PRO A 186 20.82 8.89 17.91
CA PRO A 186 20.52 7.81 16.99
C PRO A 186 20.24 6.46 17.67
N ARG A 187 20.60 6.30 18.96
CA ARG A 187 20.46 5.05 19.69
C ARG A 187 19.02 4.83 20.12
N VAL A 188 18.47 3.66 19.83
CA VAL A 188 17.18 3.21 20.35
C VAL A 188 17.38 2.66 21.76
N THR A 189 16.65 3.23 22.73
CA THR A 189 16.71 2.81 24.14
C THR A 189 15.56 1.92 24.55
N GLN A 190 14.41 2.05 23.88
CA GLN A 190 13.24 1.24 24.13
C GLN A 190 12.36 1.13 22.90
N ILE A 191 11.73 -0.03 22.69
CA ILE A 191 10.66 -0.27 21.74
C ILE A 191 9.54 -1.06 22.41
N VAL A 192 8.29 -0.59 22.26
CA VAL A 192 7.12 -1.23 22.87
C VAL A 192 6.04 -1.37 21.82
N GLU A 193 5.56 -2.60 21.58
CA GLU A 193 4.47 -2.86 20.66
C GLU A 193 3.13 -2.39 21.26
N LYS A 194 2.47 -1.44 20.59
CA LYS A 194 1.15 -0.91 20.94
C LYS A 194 0.97 -0.61 22.43
N PRO A 195 1.77 0.30 23.01
CA PRO A 195 1.68 0.63 24.43
C PRO A 195 0.29 1.20 24.75
N GLY A 196 -0.17 0.96 25.99
CA GLY A 196 -1.44 1.51 26.49
C GLY A 196 -1.39 3.02 26.81
N THR A 197 -0.21 3.60 26.82
CA THR A 197 0.06 5.03 27.10
C THR A 197 1.05 5.59 26.09
N ASP A 198 0.95 6.88 25.79
CA ASP A 198 1.87 7.57 24.89
C ASP A 198 3.22 7.79 25.61
N ILE A 199 4.24 7.03 25.18
CA ILE A 199 5.61 7.12 25.74
C ILE A 199 6.54 7.94 24.84
N SER A 200 6.21 8.09 23.56
CA SER A 200 6.95 8.84 22.54
C SER A 200 6.05 9.11 21.35
N HIS A 201 6.40 10.09 20.51
CA HIS A 201 5.79 10.33 19.20
C HIS A 201 6.50 9.61 18.05
N TYR A 202 7.63 8.95 18.32
CA TYR A 202 8.31 8.15 17.31
C TYR A 202 7.67 6.78 17.22
N ILE A 203 7.21 6.45 16.02
CA ILE A 203 6.65 5.13 15.74
C ILE A 203 7.60 4.30 14.90
N ASN A 204 7.55 3.01 15.14
CA ASN A 204 8.18 1.99 14.34
C ASN A 204 7.40 1.81 13.02
N THR A 205 8.08 2.00 11.89
CA THR A 205 7.45 1.86 10.57
C THR A 205 7.29 0.42 10.10
N GLY A 206 7.89 -0.54 10.83
CA GLY A 206 7.96 -1.94 10.39
C GLY A 206 9.02 -2.20 9.33
N ILE A 207 10.02 -1.31 9.24
CA ILE A 207 11.13 -1.41 8.29
C ILE A 207 12.43 -1.46 9.07
N TYR A 208 13.21 -2.49 8.81
CA TYR A 208 14.41 -2.80 9.58
C TYR A 208 15.56 -3.22 8.67
N VAL A 209 16.77 -2.85 9.04
CA VAL A 209 17.99 -3.47 8.55
C VAL A 209 18.58 -4.27 9.69
N PHE A 210 18.76 -5.57 9.50
CA PHE A 210 19.29 -6.49 10.49
C PHE A 210 20.64 -7.09 10.05
N GLU A 211 21.51 -7.31 11.03
CA GLU A 211 22.56 -8.32 10.90
C GLU A 211 21.97 -9.72 11.19
N PRO A 212 22.55 -10.80 10.65
CA PRO A 212 22.06 -12.17 10.88
C PRO A 212 21.99 -12.59 12.35
N ALA A 213 22.66 -11.87 13.25
CA ALA A 213 22.61 -12.09 14.70
C ALA A 213 21.17 -12.09 15.28
N VAL A 214 20.22 -11.40 14.63
CA VAL A 214 18.81 -11.39 15.04
C VAL A 214 18.20 -12.80 15.07
N PHE A 215 18.61 -13.69 14.18
CA PHE A 215 18.12 -15.07 14.13
C PHE A 215 18.48 -15.89 15.36
N ASN A 216 19.56 -15.51 16.09
CA ASN A 216 19.94 -16.12 17.36
C ASN A 216 19.03 -15.66 18.50
N GLU A 217 18.38 -14.50 18.39
CA GLU A 217 17.54 -13.91 19.44
C GLU A 217 16.05 -14.24 19.27
N ILE A 218 15.57 -14.40 18.03
CA ILE A 218 14.17 -14.74 17.71
C ILE A 218 13.66 -15.95 18.47
N PRO A 219 14.40 -17.09 18.63
CA PRO A 219 13.91 -18.25 19.36
C PRO A 219 13.58 -18.00 20.84
N TYR A 220 14.08 -16.92 21.41
CA TYR A 220 13.83 -16.52 22.80
C TYR A 220 12.73 -15.46 22.94
N THR A 221 12.11 -15.04 21.84
CA THR A 221 10.97 -14.13 21.87
C THR A 221 9.77 -14.80 22.51
N LYS A 222 9.16 -14.16 23.48
CA LYS A 222 7.96 -14.67 24.15
C LYS A 222 6.71 -14.34 23.35
N ILE A 223 5.68 -15.16 23.53
CA ILE A 223 4.35 -14.84 22.97
C ILE A 223 3.81 -13.61 23.68
N SER A 224 3.40 -12.59 22.91
CA SER A 224 2.79 -11.37 23.41
C SER A 224 1.37 -11.64 23.96
N THR A 225 0.79 -10.67 24.63
CA THR A 225 -0.63 -10.70 25.09
C THR A 225 -1.62 -10.85 23.95
N ARG A 226 -1.17 -10.61 22.69
CA ARG A 226 -1.95 -10.79 21.46
C ARG A 226 -1.83 -12.20 20.87
N GLY A 227 -1.02 -13.06 21.46
CA GLY A 227 -0.78 -14.42 20.97
C GLY A 227 0.22 -14.51 19.81
N GLU A 228 1.07 -13.48 19.62
CA GLU A 228 2.02 -13.38 18.52
C GLU A 228 3.47 -13.28 19.02
N TYR A 229 4.42 -13.80 18.23
CA TYR A 229 5.85 -13.54 18.39
C TYR A 229 6.20 -12.25 17.67
N GLU A 230 6.33 -11.16 18.41
CA GLU A 230 6.57 -9.83 17.87
C GLU A 230 8.05 -9.60 17.62
N ILE A 231 8.40 -9.04 16.46
CA ILE A 231 9.79 -8.65 16.19
C ILE A 231 10.24 -7.50 17.08
N THR A 232 9.30 -6.66 17.52
CA THR A 232 9.56 -5.56 18.47
C THR A 232 10.03 -6.09 19.83
N ASP A 233 9.49 -7.23 20.30
CA ASP A 233 9.94 -7.88 21.53
C ASP A 233 11.35 -8.50 21.35
N THR A 234 11.64 -9.03 20.16
CA THR A 234 13.01 -9.49 19.84
C THR A 234 13.99 -8.33 19.89
N ILE A 235 13.65 -7.19 19.28
CA ILE A 235 14.49 -6.00 19.26
C ILE A 235 14.68 -5.45 20.68
N GLN A 236 13.62 -5.38 21.50
CA GLN A 236 13.75 -4.96 22.89
C GLN A 236 14.70 -5.87 23.68
N ARG A 237 14.60 -7.18 23.47
CA ARG A 237 15.54 -8.13 24.06
C ARG A 237 17.00 -7.91 23.62
N MET A 238 17.21 -7.55 22.34
CA MET A 238 18.54 -7.19 21.82
C MET A 238 19.07 -5.92 22.52
N ILE A 239 18.24 -4.89 22.70
CA ILE A 239 18.58 -3.68 23.46
C ILE A 239 19.01 -4.05 24.89
N ASP A 240 18.23 -4.88 25.58
CA ASP A 240 18.51 -5.31 26.97
C ASP A 240 19.83 -6.10 27.08
N LYS A 241 20.26 -6.75 25.99
CA LYS A 241 21.53 -7.46 25.87
C LYS A 241 22.69 -6.60 25.33
N HIS A 242 22.47 -5.29 25.20
CA HIS A 242 23.46 -4.32 24.76
C HIS A 242 23.93 -4.48 23.29
N TYR A 243 23.08 -5.06 22.42
CA TYR A 243 23.29 -4.96 20.97
C TYR A 243 23.20 -3.50 20.52
N ASP A 244 23.89 -3.16 19.44
CA ASP A 244 23.82 -1.81 18.86
C ASP A 244 22.57 -1.65 18.03
N VAL A 245 21.55 -0.96 18.60
CA VAL A 245 20.26 -0.71 17.96
C VAL A 245 20.09 0.77 17.69
N THR A 246 19.93 1.13 16.41
CA THR A 246 19.86 2.52 15.94
C THR A 246 18.53 2.84 15.27
N GLY A 247 18.13 4.10 15.27
CA GLY A 247 16.93 4.63 14.60
C GLY A 247 17.28 5.67 13.55
N VAL A 248 16.73 5.51 12.36
CA VAL A 248 16.80 6.49 11.27
C VAL A 248 15.44 7.15 11.13
N HIS A 249 15.40 8.48 11.26
CA HIS A 249 14.15 9.24 11.12
C HIS A 249 13.90 9.56 9.65
N THR A 250 12.68 9.31 9.20
CA THR A 250 12.23 9.64 7.85
C THR A 250 11.07 10.64 7.85
N THR A 251 11.08 11.52 6.86
CA THR A 251 9.93 12.34 6.43
C THR A 251 9.45 11.92 5.05
N SER A 252 10.10 10.95 4.44
CA SER A 252 9.70 10.36 3.16
C SER A 252 8.38 9.59 3.29
N MET A 253 7.71 9.36 2.16
CA MET A 253 6.39 8.74 2.16
C MET A 253 6.42 7.34 2.78
N TRP A 254 5.64 7.20 3.86
CA TRP A 254 5.29 5.95 4.49
C TRP A 254 3.82 6.03 4.94
N ILE A 255 2.97 5.11 4.47
CA ILE A 255 1.54 5.06 4.78
C ILE A 255 1.17 3.64 5.15
N ASP A 256 0.64 3.46 6.35
CA ASP A 256 0.00 2.22 6.79
C ASP A 256 -1.51 2.32 6.53
N ALA A 257 -2.05 1.36 5.77
CA ALA A 257 -3.47 1.22 5.55
C ALA A 257 -4.04 0.19 6.54
N SER A 258 -4.25 0.61 7.79
CA SER A 258 -4.76 -0.28 8.84
C SER A 258 -6.27 -0.51 8.75
N TYR A 259 -7.04 0.49 8.36
CA TYR A 259 -8.50 0.47 8.25
C TYR A 259 -8.97 0.75 6.82
N PRO A 260 -10.20 0.38 6.44
CA PRO A 260 -10.70 0.61 5.07
C PRO A 260 -10.65 2.07 4.62
N TRP A 261 -10.92 3.03 5.49
CA TRP A 261 -10.85 4.46 5.15
C TRP A 261 -9.42 4.97 4.93
N ASP A 262 -8.40 4.29 5.46
CA ASP A 262 -7.00 4.65 5.19
C ASP A 262 -6.64 4.44 3.71
N LEU A 263 -7.35 3.53 3.03
CA LEU A 263 -7.18 3.31 1.59
C LEU A 263 -7.52 4.57 0.77
N LEU A 264 -8.48 5.40 1.22
CA LEU A 264 -8.79 6.67 0.55
C LEU A 264 -7.62 7.66 0.64
N ASN A 265 -7.01 7.78 1.82
CA ASN A 265 -5.83 8.62 2.03
C ASN A 265 -4.62 8.10 1.25
N ALA A 266 -4.42 6.78 1.27
CA ALA A 266 -3.39 6.11 0.49
C ALA A 266 -3.56 6.34 -1.01
N ASN A 267 -4.81 6.22 -1.51
CA ASN A 267 -5.16 6.50 -2.90
C ASN A 267 -4.85 7.95 -3.30
N ALA A 268 -5.29 8.91 -2.50
CA ALA A 268 -5.04 10.32 -2.75
C ALA A 268 -3.54 10.64 -2.76
N ALA A 269 -2.76 10.09 -1.82
CA ALA A 269 -1.32 10.28 -1.75
C ALA A 269 -0.60 9.69 -2.97
N VAL A 270 -0.93 8.47 -3.36
CA VAL A 270 -0.35 7.84 -4.55
C VAL A 270 -0.69 8.63 -5.81
N LEU A 271 -1.96 8.99 -6.01
CA LEU A 271 -2.39 9.75 -7.19
C LEU A 271 -1.73 11.13 -7.26
N SER A 272 -1.53 11.81 -6.12
CA SER A 272 -0.86 13.11 -6.07
C SER A 272 0.64 13.03 -6.36
N SER A 273 1.27 11.88 -6.12
CA SER A 273 2.69 11.64 -6.43
C SER A 273 2.97 11.39 -7.91
N VAL A 274 1.94 11.06 -8.69
CA VAL A 274 2.04 10.90 -10.15
C VAL A 274 2.18 12.28 -10.77
N LYS A 275 3.42 12.70 -11.03
CA LYS A 275 3.72 13.98 -11.69
C LYS A 275 3.14 13.94 -13.11
N ASP A 276 2.47 15.04 -13.48
CA ASP A 276 1.91 15.34 -14.79
C ASP A 276 2.17 14.30 -15.89
N VAL A 277 1.36 13.24 -15.88
CA VAL A 277 1.31 12.30 -17.02
C VAL A 277 0.23 12.82 -17.95
N SER A 278 0.48 14.00 -18.53
CA SER A 278 -0.43 14.62 -19.51
C SER A 278 -0.58 13.80 -20.81
N SER A 279 -0.06 12.56 -20.87
CA SER A 279 0.02 11.83 -22.13
C SER A 279 -0.09 10.30 -22.06
N GLN A 280 -0.40 9.66 -20.94
CA GLN A 280 -0.72 8.21 -20.97
C GLN A 280 -2.24 8.01 -21.21
N GLN A 281 -2.71 8.46 -22.35
CA GLN A 281 -4.07 8.22 -22.80
C GLN A 281 -4.04 7.07 -23.81
N ASN A 282 -4.14 5.85 -23.31
CA ASN A 282 -4.27 4.65 -24.15
C ASN A 282 -5.75 4.35 -24.47
N GLY A 283 -6.67 5.11 -23.89
CA GLY A 283 -8.12 5.03 -24.14
C GLY A 283 -8.62 6.12 -25.06
N GLN A 284 -9.88 6.04 -25.45
CA GLN A 284 -10.59 6.99 -26.28
C GLN A 284 -11.26 8.08 -25.43
N ILE A 285 -11.09 9.34 -25.84
CA ILE A 285 -11.79 10.49 -25.26
C ILE A 285 -12.59 11.12 -26.41
N GLU A 286 -13.92 11.20 -26.26
CA GLU A 286 -14.78 11.84 -27.26
C GLU A 286 -14.59 13.38 -27.24
N ASP A 287 -14.81 14.04 -28.40
CA ASP A 287 -14.43 15.44 -28.62
C ASP A 287 -14.98 16.44 -27.59
N ASP A 288 -16.21 16.24 -27.10
CA ASP A 288 -16.85 17.12 -26.12
C ASP A 288 -16.56 16.72 -24.66
N ALA A 289 -15.80 15.67 -24.42
CA ALA A 289 -15.34 15.31 -23.07
C ALA A 289 -14.16 16.22 -22.66
N LYS A 290 -14.17 16.70 -21.41
CA LYS A 290 -13.12 17.57 -20.87
C LYS A 290 -12.31 16.85 -19.82
N VAL A 291 -11.05 16.59 -20.15
CA VAL A 291 -10.08 15.97 -19.24
C VAL A 291 -9.03 17.01 -18.84
N ARG A 292 -8.82 17.23 -17.53
CA ARG A 292 -7.86 18.23 -17.01
C ARG A 292 -7.05 17.67 -15.84
N GLY A 293 -5.82 18.16 -15.70
CA GLY A 293 -4.88 17.71 -14.66
C GLY A 293 -4.27 16.35 -14.97
N SER A 294 -3.69 15.70 -13.96
CA SER A 294 -3.07 14.38 -14.10
C SER A 294 -4.15 13.29 -14.19
N VAL A 295 -4.46 12.82 -15.40
CA VAL A 295 -5.44 11.75 -15.66
C VAL A 295 -4.78 10.66 -16.48
N ILE A 296 -4.81 9.43 -16.00
CA ILE A 296 -4.37 8.24 -16.72
C ILE A 296 -5.63 7.51 -17.21
N VAL A 297 -5.70 7.20 -18.50
CA VAL A 297 -6.80 6.42 -19.09
C VAL A 297 -6.22 5.15 -19.70
N GLY A 298 -6.65 4.00 -19.20
CA GLY A 298 -6.18 2.68 -19.62
C GLY A 298 -6.67 2.28 -21.01
N GLU A 299 -6.08 1.20 -21.51
CA GLU A 299 -6.40 0.63 -22.84
C GLU A 299 -7.88 0.24 -22.95
N ASN A 300 -8.45 0.37 -24.15
CA ASN A 300 -9.84 0.05 -24.48
C ASN A 300 -10.89 0.80 -23.66
N SER A 301 -10.50 1.82 -22.90
CA SER A 301 -11.42 2.62 -22.11
C SER A 301 -11.94 3.80 -22.92
N ILE A 302 -13.18 4.22 -22.66
CA ILE A 302 -13.82 5.33 -23.35
C ILE A 302 -14.43 6.33 -22.37
N ILE A 303 -14.14 7.61 -22.59
CA ILE A 303 -14.79 8.74 -21.90
C ILE A 303 -15.72 9.42 -22.91
N ARG A 304 -17.03 9.29 -22.65
CA ARG A 304 -18.09 9.76 -23.54
C ARG A 304 -18.27 11.28 -23.46
N SER A 305 -18.89 11.79 -24.51
CA SER A 305 -19.21 13.21 -24.73
C SER A 305 -19.91 13.87 -23.53
N GLY A 306 -19.59 15.14 -23.26
CA GLY A 306 -20.11 15.93 -22.14
C GLY A 306 -19.54 15.58 -20.77
N SER A 307 -18.69 14.56 -20.66
CA SER A 307 -18.07 14.19 -19.38
C SER A 307 -16.95 15.15 -18.99
N TYR A 308 -16.78 15.36 -17.67
CA TYR A 308 -15.74 16.18 -17.08
C TYR A 308 -14.90 15.36 -16.11
N VAL A 309 -13.61 15.22 -16.41
CA VAL A 309 -12.64 14.51 -15.57
C VAL A 309 -11.55 15.45 -15.11
N LEU A 310 -11.46 15.67 -13.81
CA LEU A 310 -10.43 16.50 -13.19
C LEU A 310 -9.49 15.64 -12.34
N GLY A 311 -8.22 15.57 -12.74
CA GLY A 311 -7.19 14.82 -12.01
C GLY A 311 -6.74 15.46 -10.69
N PRO A 312 -6.04 14.69 -9.82
CA PRO A 312 -5.46 13.40 -10.15
C PRO A 312 -6.48 12.25 -10.15
N VAL A 313 -6.55 11.52 -11.26
CA VAL A 313 -7.49 10.39 -11.48
C VAL A 313 -6.78 9.28 -12.27
N VAL A 314 -7.04 8.04 -11.91
CA VAL A 314 -6.66 6.88 -12.73
C VAL A 314 -7.90 6.11 -13.15
N VAL A 315 -8.00 5.83 -14.45
CA VAL A 315 -9.01 4.99 -15.08
C VAL A 315 -8.30 3.73 -15.59
N GLY A 316 -8.80 2.58 -15.21
CA GLY A 316 -8.28 1.28 -15.61
C GLY A 316 -8.51 0.96 -17.08
N ARG A 317 -8.37 -0.31 -17.46
CA ARG A 317 -8.63 -0.82 -18.81
C ARG A 317 -10.08 -1.25 -18.96
N ASP A 318 -10.58 -1.23 -20.20
CA ASP A 318 -11.92 -1.70 -20.54
C ASP A 318 -13.04 -0.98 -19.77
N VAL A 319 -12.84 0.32 -19.46
CA VAL A 319 -13.77 1.16 -18.70
C VAL A 319 -14.66 1.97 -19.64
N GLU A 320 -15.95 2.03 -19.32
CA GLU A 320 -16.88 2.95 -20.00
C GLU A 320 -17.38 4.02 -19.02
N ILE A 321 -16.98 5.28 -19.29
CA ILE A 321 -17.51 6.46 -18.61
C ILE A 321 -18.56 7.08 -19.53
N GLY A 322 -19.84 6.97 -19.14
CA GLY A 322 -20.98 7.40 -19.92
C GLY A 322 -21.04 8.90 -20.13
N PRO A 323 -21.99 9.41 -20.94
CA PRO A 323 -22.08 10.83 -21.22
C PRO A 323 -22.47 11.64 -19.98
N ASN A 324 -21.97 12.89 -19.92
CA ASN A 324 -22.25 13.82 -18.83
C ASN A 324 -21.90 13.28 -17.43
N VAL A 325 -20.85 12.46 -17.31
CA VAL A 325 -20.31 11.98 -16.04
C VAL A 325 -19.26 12.96 -15.52
N THR A 326 -19.24 13.19 -14.21
CA THR A 326 -18.22 14.03 -13.55
C THR A 326 -17.33 13.17 -12.66
N ILE A 327 -16.02 13.14 -12.96
CA ILE A 327 -15.02 12.48 -12.12
C ILE A 327 -14.08 13.54 -11.53
N LEU A 328 -13.99 13.59 -10.20
CA LEU A 328 -13.20 14.59 -9.49
C LEU A 328 -11.96 13.98 -8.82
N PRO A 329 -11.02 14.82 -8.33
CA PRO A 329 -9.70 14.40 -7.86
C PRO A 329 -9.72 13.28 -6.82
N SER A 330 -8.57 12.61 -6.71
CA SER A 330 -8.32 11.50 -5.78
C SER A 330 -9.19 10.26 -6.04
N THR A 331 -9.63 10.09 -7.29
CA THR A 331 -10.49 8.97 -7.68
C THR A 331 -9.72 7.95 -8.51
N SER A 332 -9.86 6.67 -8.15
CA SER A 332 -9.40 5.54 -8.96
C SER A 332 -10.58 4.68 -9.41
N ILE A 333 -10.58 4.35 -10.69
CA ILE A 333 -11.60 3.53 -11.36
C ILE A 333 -10.91 2.29 -11.89
N GLY A 334 -11.29 1.13 -11.39
CA GLY A 334 -10.71 -0.18 -11.72
C GLY A 334 -11.01 -0.62 -13.17
N ASN A 335 -10.49 -1.78 -13.54
CA ASN A 335 -10.72 -2.35 -14.87
C ASN A 335 -12.18 -2.83 -15.02
N GLY A 336 -12.72 -2.77 -16.23
CA GLY A 336 -14.05 -3.28 -16.56
C GLY A 336 -15.22 -2.52 -15.91
N VAL A 337 -14.98 -1.33 -15.38
CA VAL A 337 -16.01 -0.51 -14.73
C VAL A 337 -16.89 0.18 -15.77
N THR A 338 -18.20 0.21 -15.51
CA THR A 338 -19.15 1.03 -16.27
C THR A 338 -19.78 2.07 -15.36
N ILE A 339 -19.73 3.34 -15.77
CA ILE A 339 -20.37 4.46 -15.06
C ILE A 339 -21.40 5.08 -16.01
N ASP A 340 -22.68 4.93 -15.67
CA ASP A 340 -23.78 5.43 -16.49
C ASP A 340 -23.93 6.96 -16.36
N SER A 341 -24.68 7.57 -17.29
CA SER A 341 -24.81 9.01 -17.49
C SER A 341 -25.22 9.80 -16.24
N PHE A 342 -24.78 11.05 -16.14
CA PHE A 342 -25.12 12.01 -15.06
C PHE A 342 -24.70 11.56 -13.66
N THR A 343 -23.70 10.71 -13.58
CA THR A 343 -23.11 10.23 -12.30
C THR A 343 -21.91 11.08 -11.91
N GLU A 344 -21.77 11.39 -10.63
CA GLU A 344 -20.59 12.04 -10.07
C GLU A 344 -19.82 11.07 -9.17
N VAL A 345 -18.49 10.99 -9.36
CA VAL A 345 -17.57 10.23 -8.51
C VAL A 345 -16.44 11.13 -8.05
N ARG A 346 -16.15 11.17 -6.74
CA ARG A 346 -15.05 11.97 -6.19
C ARG A 346 -14.40 11.34 -4.97
N ASN A 347 -13.08 11.50 -4.86
CA ASN A 347 -12.26 10.97 -3.75
C ASN A 347 -12.67 9.54 -3.37
N SER A 348 -12.74 8.65 -4.35
CA SER A 348 -13.30 7.31 -4.18
C SER A 348 -12.46 6.24 -4.89
N LEU A 349 -12.49 5.03 -4.35
CA LEU A 349 -11.96 3.83 -5.00
C LEU A 349 -13.12 3.01 -5.54
N ILE A 350 -13.21 2.92 -6.86
CA ILE A 350 -14.13 2.02 -7.56
C ILE A 350 -13.30 0.84 -8.05
N MET A 351 -13.48 -0.33 -7.45
CA MET A 351 -12.70 -1.52 -7.80
C MET A 351 -13.18 -2.12 -9.13
N ASN A 352 -12.52 -3.19 -9.56
CA ASN A 352 -12.78 -3.80 -10.88
C ASN A 352 -14.23 -4.29 -11.04
N ASP A 353 -14.73 -4.28 -12.28
CA ASP A 353 -16.00 -4.88 -12.67
C ASP A 353 -17.22 -4.30 -11.95
N VAL A 354 -17.13 -3.05 -11.47
CA VAL A 354 -18.25 -2.33 -10.84
C VAL A 354 -19.10 -1.67 -11.91
N ARG A 355 -20.43 -1.70 -11.71
CA ARG A 355 -21.39 -0.92 -12.49
C ARG A 355 -22.09 0.10 -11.61
N LEU A 356 -22.00 1.38 -11.98
CA LEU A 356 -22.71 2.50 -11.36
C LEU A 356 -23.83 2.99 -12.29
N GLY A 357 -25.07 2.86 -11.83
CA GLY A 357 -26.24 3.35 -12.56
C GLY A 357 -26.31 4.88 -12.60
N SER A 358 -27.06 5.40 -13.56
CA SER A 358 -27.19 6.82 -13.84
C SER A 358 -27.69 7.66 -12.66
N HIS A 359 -27.38 8.97 -12.69
CA HIS A 359 -27.79 9.96 -11.66
C HIS A 359 -27.33 9.58 -10.24
N SER A 360 -26.20 8.93 -10.11
CA SER A 360 -25.63 8.52 -8.83
C SER A 360 -24.58 9.51 -8.33
N LEU A 361 -24.40 9.59 -7.01
CA LEU A 361 -23.34 10.36 -6.36
C LEU A 361 -22.53 9.45 -5.43
N VAL A 362 -21.29 9.21 -5.80
CA VAL A 362 -20.35 8.41 -5.01
C VAL A 362 -19.18 9.30 -4.56
N ALA A 363 -19.12 9.58 -3.28
CA ALA A 363 -18.10 10.46 -2.73
C ALA A 363 -17.47 9.87 -1.46
N ASN A 364 -16.13 10.04 -1.35
CA ASN A 364 -15.36 9.59 -0.19
C ASN A 364 -15.61 8.10 0.16
N SER A 365 -15.77 7.26 -0.86
CA SER A 365 -16.30 5.91 -0.71
C SER A 365 -15.42 4.88 -1.39
N ILE A 366 -15.56 3.64 -0.94
CA ILE A 366 -14.88 2.49 -1.56
C ILE A 366 -15.94 1.50 -1.99
N ILE A 367 -15.93 1.13 -3.26
CA ILE A 367 -16.85 0.14 -3.83
C ILE A 367 -16.04 -1.07 -4.28
N GLY A 368 -16.32 -2.20 -3.63
CA GLY A 368 -15.67 -3.49 -3.90
C GLY A 368 -16.03 -4.05 -5.27
N LYS A 369 -15.15 -4.90 -5.78
CA LYS A 369 -15.26 -5.46 -7.14
C LYS A 369 -16.56 -6.23 -7.38
N ASN A 370 -16.96 -6.36 -8.65
CA ASN A 370 -18.16 -7.06 -9.11
C ASN A 370 -19.46 -6.54 -8.47
N THR A 371 -19.48 -5.31 -7.95
CA THR A 371 -20.66 -4.72 -7.32
C THR A 371 -21.51 -4.00 -8.38
N MET A 372 -22.80 -4.28 -8.38
CA MET A 372 -23.78 -3.69 -9.29
C MET A 372 -24.68 -2.73 -8.54
N ILE A 373 -24.72 -1.48 -8.96
CA ILE A 373 -25.48 -0.41 -8.32
C ILE A 373 -26.47 0.18 -9.34
N GLY A 374 -27.76 0.19 -8.98
CA GLY A 374 -28.81 0.81 -9.76
C GLY A 374 -28.73 2.34 -9.77
N SER A 375 -29.61 2.98 -10.55
CA SER A 375 -29.64 4.44 -10.71
C SER A 375 -30.06 5.16 -9.42
N HIS A 376 -29.67 6.44 -9.29
CA HIS A 376 -29.98 7.29 -8.13
C HIS A 376 -29.42 6.76 -6.81
N PHE A 377 -28.23 6.21 -6.85
CA PHE A 377 -27.49 5.78 -5.66
C PHE A 377 -26.70 6.96 -5.08
N ILE A 378 -26.81 7.17 -3.76
CA ILE A 378 -26.16 8.29 -3.10
C ILE A 378 -25.37 7.79 -1.87
N THR A 379 -24.10 8.14 -1.77
CA THR A 379 -23.36 8.08 -0.52
C THR A 379 -23.43 9.42 0.18
N GLU A 380 -24.00 9.43 1.39
CA GLU A 380 -24.12 10.63 2.20
C GLU A 380 -22.74 11.16 2.57
N GLN A 381 -22.64 12.48 2.71
CA GLN A 381 -21.40 13.14 3.08
C GLN A 381 -21.61 13.89 4.39
N THR A 382 -20.66 13.67 5.30
CA THR A 382 -20.57 14.40 6.55
C THR A 382 -19.14 14.78 6.83
N LYS A 383 -18.91 15.88 7.56
CA LYS A 383 -17.57 16.29 7.96
C LYS A 383 -16.88 15.24 8.84
N ILE A 384 -17.63 14.60 9.72
CA ILE A 384 -17.15 13.53 10.61
C ILE A 384 -18.13 12.37 10.53
N ALA A 385 -17.71 11.26 9.98
CA ALA A 385 -18.43 10.00 10.02
C ALA A 385 -18.01 9.19 11.25
N MET A 386 -18.90 8.32 11.71
CA MET A 386 -18.67 7.45 12.87
C MET A 386 -18.85 5.98 12.48
N PRO A 387 -17.91 5.39 11.71
CA PRO A 387 -17.96 3.97 11.41
C PRO A 387 -17.75 3.13 12.67
N PHE A 388 -18.53 2.04 12.79
CA PHE A 388 -18.35 1.03 13.84
C PHE A 388 -17.61 -0.17 13.25
N LEU A 389 -16.42 -0.45 13.75
CA LEU A 389 -15.58 -1.56 13.31
C LEU A 389 -14.76 -2.09 14.48
N ASP A 390 -14.54 -3.41 14.53
CA ASP A 390 -13.78 -4.11 15.59
C ASP A 390 -14.29 -3.81 17.03
N GLY A 391 -15.60 -3.56 17.18
CA GLY A 391 -16.22 -3.26 18.47
C GLY A 391 -16.05 -1.82 18.96
N GLU A 392 -15.42 -0.95 18.16
CA GLU A 392 -15.17 0.46 18.50
C GLU A 392 -15.84 1.41 17.49
N LEU A 393 -16.22 2.61 17.96
CA LEU A 393 -16.59 3.73 17.10
C LEU A 393 -15.36 4.54 16.77
N HIS A 394 -15.13 4.75 15.47
CA HIS A 394 -14.04 5.57 14.97
C HIS A 394 -14.56 6.92 14.50
N HIS A 395 -13.76 7.97 14.66
CA HIS A 395 -14.06 9.31 14.12
C HIS A 395 -13.25 9.51 12.83
N VAL A 396 -13.92 9.49 11.69
CA VAL A 396 -13.28 9.58 10.38
C VAL A 396 -13.79 10.80 9.63
N MET A 397 -12.87 11.65 9.19
CA MET A 397 -13.23 12.84 8.41
C MET A 397 -13.59 12.45 6.97
N ASN A 398 -14.68 13.06 6.49
CA ASN A 398 -15.10 12.94 5.08
C ASN A 398 -15.19 11.49 4.59
N LEU A 399 -15.78 10.57 5.37
CA LEU A 399 -16.04 9.20 4.95
C LEU A 399 -17.49 9.08 4.47
N GLY A 400 -17.67 8.59 3.24
CA GLY A 400 -18.96 8.18 2.69
C GLY A 400 -19.30 6.73 3.10
N ALA A 401 -19.27 5.80 2.16
CA ALA A 401 -19.59 4.40 2.40
C ALA A 401 -18.41 3.46 2.06
N ILE A 402 -18.36 2.33 2.75
CA ILE A 402 -17.47 1.21 2.44
C ILE A 402 -18.33 0.02 2.04
N ILE A 403 -18.21 -0.41 0.79
CA ILE A 403 -19.04 -1.46 0.20
C ILE A 403 -18.15 -2.62 -0.19
N GLY A 404 -18.47 -3.81 0.31
CA GLY A 404 -17.78 -5.05 -0.01
C GLY A 404 -17.99 -5.49 -1.45
N GLU A 405 -17.37 -6.62 -1.78
CA GLU A 405 -17.42 -7.19 -3.13
C GLU A 405 -18.72 -7.96 -3.40
N ASN A 406 -19.07 -8.09 -4.70
CA ASN A 406 -20.19 -8.90 -5.19
C ASN A 406 -21.56 -8.47 -4.64
N CYS A 407 -21.76 -7.20 -4.33
CA CYS A 407 -23.03 -6.68 -3.85
C CYS A 407 -23.95 -6.25 -5.00
N ARG A 408 -25.26 -6.25 -4.73
CA ARG A 408 -26.29 -5.79 -5.67
C ARG A 408 -27.19 -4.77 -4.97
N PHE A 409 -27.30 -3.60 -5.57
CA PHE A 409 -28.12 -2.51 -5.06
C PHE A 409 -29.18 -2.15 -6.11
N GLY A 410 -30.43 -2.08 -5.68
CA GLY A 410 -31.52 -1.57 -6.50
C GLY A 410 -31.39 -0.07 -6.80
N HIS A 411 -32.48 0.56 -7.19
CA HIS A 411 -32.53 1.98 -7.55
C HIS A 411 -32.89 2.87 -6.35
N GLY A 412 -32.42 4.12 -6.34
CA GLY A 412 -32.86 5.11 -5.34
C GLY A 412 -32.38 4.80 -3.92
N ILE A 413 -31.17 4.32 -3.77
CA ILE A 413 -30.61 3.93 -2.46
C ILE A 413 -29.76 5.06 -1.90
N LEU A 414 -29.99 5.39 -0.62
CA LEU A 414 -29.16 6.28 0.18
C LEU A 414 -28.36 5.47 1.21
N VAL A 415 -27.05 5.63 1.21
CA VAL A 415 -26.17 5.08 2.25
C VAL A 415 -25.68 6.21 3.14
N GLU A 416 -26.04 6.18 4.43
CA GLU A 416 -25.56 7.15 5.40
C GLU A 416 -24.04 7.06 5.57
N ALA A 417 -23.42 8.20 5.89
CA ALA A 417 -21.98 8.34 6.03
C ALA A 417 -21.39 7.38 7.08
N GLY A 418 -20.25 6.77 6.74
CA GLY A 418 -19.51 5.86 7.61
C GLY A 418 -20.10 4.44 7.70
N LYS A 419 -21.07 4.09 6.87
CA LYS A 419 -21.63 2.72 6.89
C LYS A 419 -20.73 1.76 6.13
N ILE A 420 -20.62 0.55 6.68
CA ILE A 420 -19.84 -0.55 6.13
C ILE A 420 -20.82 -1.65 5.72
N ILE A 421 -20.79 -2.00 4.45
CA ILE A 421 -21.59 -3.07 3.86
C ILE A 421 -20.68 -4.25 3.56
N GLY A 422 -21.02 -5.41 4.06
CA GLY A 422 -20.28 -6.65 3.85
C GLY A 422 -20.27 -7.11 2.39
N VAL A 423 -19.73 -8.31 2.16
CA VAL A 423 -19.67 -8.93 0.83
C VAL A 423 -20.97 -9.67 0.51
N HIS A 424 -21.29 -9.80 -0.79
CA HIS A 424 -22.45 -10.56 -1.29
C HIS A 424 -23.80 -10.09 -0.73
N CYS A 425 -23.96 -8.80 -0.46
CA CYS A 425 -25.22 -8.22 0.01
C CYS A 425 -26.13 -7.84 -1.15
N THR A 426 -27.43 -8.00 -0.94
CA THR A 426 -28.46 -7.49 -1.85
C THR A 426 -29.32 -6.47 -1.11
N VAL A 427 -29.59 -5.31 -1.73
CA VAL A 427 -30.37 -4.24 -1.15
C VAL A 427 -31.45 -3.84 -2.14
N GLU A 428 -32.71 -3.91 -1.72
CA GLU A 428 -33.86 -3.55 -2.56
C GLU A 428 -33.93 -2.03 -2.83
N SER A 429 -34.66 -1.68 -3.90
CA SER A 429 -34.81 -0.28 -4.33
C SER A 429 -35.47 0.60 -3.26
N ALA A 430 -35.16 1.89 -3.30
CA ALA A 430 -35.71 2.93 -2.40
C ALA A 430 -35.38 2.72 -0.89
N THR A 431 -34.27 2.01 -0.61
CA THR A 431 -33.79 1.73 0.74
C THR A 431 -32.85 2.80 1.24
N THR A 432 -32.97 3.19 2.53
CA THR A 432 -31.98 4.00 3.24
C THR A 432 -31.20 3.14 4.21
N ILE A 433 -29.87 3.04 4.01
CA ILE A 433 -28.95 2.24 4.83
C ILE A 433 -28.44 3.10 5.98
N ARG A 434 -28.91 2.83 7.22
CA ARG A 434 -28.57 3.55 8.46
C ARG A 434 -27.67 2.77 9.41
N LYS A 435 -27.41 1.50 9.12
CA LYS A 435 -26.56 0.61 9.94
C LYS A 435 -25.61 -0.17 9.04
N ASN A 436 -24.53 -0.69 9.61
CA ASN A 436 -23.68 -1.64 8.91
C ASN A 436 -24.50 -2.87 8.50
N ILE A 437 -24.17 -3.41 7.35
CA ILE A 437 -24.81 -4.63 6.80
C ILE A 437 -23.78 -5.76 6.84
N GLU A 438 -24.15 -6.87 7.47
CA GLU A 438 -23.32 -8.05 7.53
C GLU A 438 -23.19 -8.75 6.17
N ASN A 439 -22.15 -9.58 6.02
CA ASN A 439 -21.95 -10.35 4.80
C ASN A 439 -23.17 -11.24 4.47
N TYR A 440 -23.44 -11.41 3.17
CA TYR A 440 -24.52 -12.27 2.65
C TYR A 440 -25.93 -11.87 3.07
N SER A 441 -26.14 -10.59 3.43
CA SER A 441 -27.45 -10.08 3.86
C SER A 441 -28.32 -9.67 2.66
N ASN A 442 -29.63 -9.88 2.82
CA ASN A 442 -30.65 -9.37 1.93
C ASN A 442 -31.49 -8.33 2.69
N ILE A 443 -31.51 -7.11 2.21
CA ILE A 443 -32.22 -5.97 2.80
C ILE A 443 -33.38 -5.61 1.88
N VAL A 444 -34.58 -5.68 2.45
CA VAL A 444 -35.86 -5.41 1.76
C VAL A 444 -36.44 -4.06 2.20
#